data_25c09f4f8550d64a187112696ff38e5f
#
_entry.id   25c09f4f8550d64a187112696ff38e5f
#
_cell.length_a   1.000
_cell.length_b   1.000
_cell.length_c   1.000
_cell.angle_alpha   90.00
_cell.angle_beta   90.00
_cell.angle_gamma   90.00
#
_symmetry.space_group_name_H-M   'P 1'
#
loop_
_entity.id
_entity.type
_entity.pdbx_description
1 polymer ?
#
loop_
_entity_poly.entity_id
_entity_poly.type
_entity_poly.pdbx_seq_one_letter_code
_entity_poly.pdbx_strand_id
1 'polypeptide(L)'
;MFRSIRDMLMTKSSLRALRHRDFAMVELAGWSAAAGFWFYRIGLQVLTWELTHSGAWLGIIAVAESIPLFLLLPVGGTLADRFDRLILARLIQLAVIIVTAALAVVTILGWITPLVLVVLAVAHGVTGAFWMPVRLAMVPNLVPRDDLGAAVALHATLFNLARFLGPALAAPILAVWGVGPAFAVGAACYIPFFIVLFLIKLNNTDARAEAGRKMLDHIREGFVYAFSHAALKYLFVIILVSAVFGRAYMDLLAGISEVVFSRDPKEGVAI
;
A
#
# COMPACT_ATOMS: atom_id res chain seq x y z
N MET A 1 -25.76 -27.07 17.85
CA MET A 1 -25.58 -25.80 18.53
C MET A 1 -24.40 -25.00 17.92
N PHE A 2 -23.19 -25.53 17.77
CA PHE A 2 -22.03 -24.82 17.19
C PHE A 2 -22.20 -24.42 15.70
N ARG A 3 -22.86 -25.24 14.86
CA ARG A 3 -23.17 -24.88 13.46
C ARG A 3 -24.12 -23.68 13.37
N SER A 4 -25.13 -23.62 14.21
CA SER A 4 -26.12 -22.53 14.24
C SER A 4 -25.50 -21.17 14.63
N ILE A 5 -24.58 -21.15 15.61
CA ILE A 5 -23.88 -19.92 16.03
C ILE A 5 -22.92 -19.46 14.93
N ARG A 6 -22.20 -20.38 14.27
CA ARG A 6 -21.33 -20.08 13.14
C ARG A 6 -22.13 -19.50 11.97
N ASP A 7 -23.29 -20.07 11.65
CA ASP A 7 -24.13 -19.62 10.55
C ASP A 7 -24.78 -18.25 10.87
N MET A 8 -25.14 -18.01 12.13
CA MET A 8 -25.67 -16.71 12.58
C MET A 8 -24.60 -15.60 12.60
N LEU A 9 -23.38 -15.91 13.02
CA LEU A 9 -22.25 -14.98 12.97
C LEU A 9 -21.84 -14.67 11.52
N MET A 10 -21.92 -15.67 10.64
CA MET A 10 -21.57 -15.52 9.21
C MET A 10 -22.66 -14.78 8.41
N THR A 11 -23.94 -14.81 8.85
CA THR A 11 -25.01 -14.10 8.13
C THR A 11 -25.10 -12.60 8.44
N LYS A 12 -24.63 -12.15 9.60
CA LYS A 12 -24.70 -10.73 10.03
C LYS A 12 -23.34 -10.04 10.13
N SER A 13 -22.20 -10.75 9.92
CA SER A 13 -20.87 -10.19 10.11
C SER A 13 -20.17 -9.92 8.77
N SER A 14 -19.16 -9.04 8.81
CA SER A 14 -18.27 -8.78 7.68
C SER A 14 -17.55 -10.06 7.17
N LEU A 15 -17.47 -11.11 7.99
CA LEU A 15 -16.87 -12.40 7.63
C LEU A 15 -17.65 -13.17 6.55
N ARG A 16 -18.92 -12.79 6.28
CA ARG A 16 -19.70 -13.44 5.21
C ARG A 16 -19.07 -13.30 3.83
N ALA A 17 -18.28 -12.22 3.61
CA ALA A 17 -17.54 -12.03 2.36
C ALA A 17 -16.48 -13.12 2.10
N LEU A 18 -15.94 -13.76 3.15
CA LEU A 18 -14.99 -14.87 3.01
C LEU A 18 -15.59 -16.17 2.42
N ARG A 19 -16.91 -16.24 2.27
CA ARG A 19 -17.58 -17.35 1.56
C ARG A 19 -17.24 -17.33 0.06
N HIS A 20 -16.92 -16.16 -0.48
CA HIS A 20 -16.51 -16.00 -1.86
C HIS A 20 -15.03 -16.34 -1.99
N ARG A 21 -14.74 -17.47 -2.68
CA ARG A 21 -13.38 -18.03 -2.79
C ARG A 21 -12.38 -17.01 -3.30
N ASP A 22 -12.70 -16.32 -4.38
CA ASP A 22 -11.77 -15.38 -5.02
C ASP A 22 -11.49 -14.18 -4.12
N PHE A 23 -12.49 -13.65 -3.42
CA PHE A 23 -12.31 -12.61 -2.42
C PHE A 23 -11.46 -13.09 -1.24
N ALA A 24 -11.73 -14.28 -0.69
CA ALA A 24 -10.95 -14.84 0.41
C ALA A 24 -9.47 -15.03 0.04
N MET A 25 -9.19 -15.53 -1.17
CA MET A 25 -7.81 -15.68 -1.67
C MET A 25 -7.11 -14.32 -1.81
N VAL A 26 -7.80 -13.32 -2.35
CA VAL A 26 -7.27 -11.95 -2.50
C VAL A 26 -6.97 -11.31 -1.15
N GLU A 27 -7.85 -11.47 -0.16
CA GLU A 27 -7.63 -10.89 1.17
C GLU A 27 -6.51 -11.59 1.94
N LEU A 28 -6.46 -12.93 1.92
CA LEU A 28 -5.40 -13.69 2.59
C LEU A 28 -4.02 -13.41 1.99
N ALA A 29 -3.93 -13.42 0.66
CA ALA A 29 -2.68 -13.09 -0.02
C ALA A 29 -2.35 -11.59 0.09
N GLY A 30 -3.37 -10.73 0.13
CA GLY A 30 -3.23 -9.30 0.39
C GLY A 30 -2.60 -8.98 1.74
N TRP A 31 -2.83 -9.84 2.73
CA TRP A 31 -2.19 -9.75 4.05
C TRP A 31 -0.67 -9.97 3.97
N SER A 32 -0.24 -10.99 3.21
CA SER A 32 1.18 -11.20 2.95
C SER A 32 1.81 -10.00 2.23
N ALA A 33 1.14 -9.46 1.20
CA ALA A 33 1.60 -8.27 0.50
C ALA A 33 1.66 -7.03 1.41
N ALA A 34 0.71 -6.87 2.33
CA ALA A 34 0.74 -5.80 3.32
C ALA A 34 1.93 -5.93 4.28
N ALA A 35 2.28 -7.15 4.71
CA ALA A 35 3.51 -7.38 5.46
C ALA A 35 4.74 -6.95 4.64
N GLY A 36 4.82 -7.34 3.37
CA GLY A 36 5.89 -6.91 2.45
C GLY A 36 6.03 -5.39 2.36
N PHE A 37 4.91 -4.68 2.28
CA PHE A 37 4.89 -3.21 2.31
C PHE A 37 5.51 -2.65 3.61
N TRP A 38 5.22 -3.24 4.76
CA TRP A 38 5.78 -2.79 6.03
C TRP A 38 7.28 -3.08 6.17
N PHE A 39 7.75 -4.24 5.68
CA PHE A 39 9.19 -4.51 5.58
C PHE A 39 9.91 -3.47 4.73
N TYR A 40 9.34 -3.14 3.57
CA TYR A 40 9.86 -2.08 2.72
C TYR A 40 9.85 -0.72 3.44
N ARG A 41 8.70 -0.33 4.00
CA ARG A 41 8.48 1.00 4.60
C ARG A 41 9.44 1.29 5.74
N ILE A 42 9.55 0.35 6.69
CA ILE A 42 10.43 0.48 7.85
C ILE A 42 11.89 0.37 7.43
N GLY A 43 12.22 -0.61 6.61
CA GLY A 43 13.57 -0.79 6.08
C GLY A 43 14.07 0.46 5.34
N LEU A 44 13.21 1.12 4.58
CA LEU A 44 13.55 2.35 3.86
C LEU A 44 13.95 3.47 4.82
N GLN A 45 13.22 3.67 5.91
CA GLN A 45 13.52 4.70 6.91
C GLN A 45 14.82 4.41 7.65
N VAL A 46 14.98 3.17 8.13
CA VAL A 46 16.19 2.74 8.83
C VAL A 46 17.42 2.87 7.91
N LEU A 47 17.33 2.38 6.68
CA LEU A 47 18.43 2.45 5.72
C LEU A 47 18.80 3.90 5.36
N THR A 48 17.79 4.77 5.19
CA THR A 48 18.04 6.21 4.93
C THR A 48 18.81 6.82 6.08
N TRP A 49 18.43 6.49 7.30
CA TRP A 49 19.11 7.00 8.50
C TRP A 49 20.52 6.42 8.62
N GLU A 50 20.71 5.11 8.47
CA GLU A 50 22.02 4.45 8.52
C GLU A 50 23.01 5.02 7.49
N LEU A 51 22.53 5.40 6.30
CA LEU A 51 23.38 5.94 5.23
C LEU A 51 23.71 7.43 5.41
N THR A 52 22.85 8.20 6.07
CA THR A 52 22.94 9.67 5.99
C THR A 52 23.00 10.37 7.33
N HIS A 53 22.52 9.74 8.41
CA HIS A 53 22.31 10.34 9.74
C HIS A 53 21.61 11.72 9.66
N SER A 54 20.68 11.90 8.72
CA SER A 54 20.09 13.20 8.39
C SER A 54 18.57 13.11 8.26
N GLY A 55 17.87 13.91 9.10
CA GLY A 55 16.42 14.08 8.97
C GLY A 55 15.99 14.71 7.64
N ALA A 56 16.86 15.52 7.02
CA ALA A 56 16.58 16.08 5.69
C ALA A 56 16.50 14.99 4.62
N TRP A 57 17.36 13.96 4.68
CA TRP A 57 17.31 12.84 3.76
C TRP A 57 16.07 11.96 3.97
N LEU A 58 15.62 11.76 5.21
CA LEU A 58 14.33 11.11 5.46
C LEU A 58 13.18 11.86 4.78
N GLY A 59 13.19 13.20 4.85
CA GLY A 59 12.23 14.05 4.16
C GLY A 59 12.34 13.93 2.63
N ILE A 60 13.56 13.93 2.07
CA ILE A 60 13.80 13.79 0.62
C ILE A 60 13.24 12.45 0.12
N ILE A 61 13.51 11.35 0.81
CA ILE A 61 13.00 10.02 0.43
C ILE A 61 11.46 9.97 0.52
N ALA A 62 10.86 10.52 1.57
CA ALA A 62 9.40 10.58 1.70
C ALA A 62 8.76 11.39 0.57
N VAL A 63 9.36 12.51 0.17
CA VAL A 63 8.91 13.34 -0.95
C VAL A 63 9.12 12.60 -2.28
N ALA A 64 10.28 11.96 -2.48
CA ALA A 64 10.60 11.20 -3.69
C ALA A 64 9.61 10.06 -3.95
N GLU A 65 9.15 9.37 -2.90
CA GLU A 65 8.11 8.34 -2.99
C GLU A 65 6.73 8.96 -3.26
N SER A 66 6.42 10.08 -2.63
CA SER A 66 5.09 10.68 -2.65
C SER A 66 4.79 11.46 -3.95
N ILE A 67 5.77 12.13 -4.55
CA ILE A 67 5.57 12.91 -5.79
C ILE A 67 4.97 12.06 -6.92
N PRO A 68 5.56 10.92 -7.32
CA PRO A 68 4.98 10.09 -8.38
C PRO A 68 3.61 9.54 -7.98
N LEU A 69 3.41 9.20 -6.69
CA LEU A 69 2.13 8.74 -6.19
C LEU A 69 1.02 9.78 -6.47
N PHE A 70 1.24 11.04 -6.11
CA PHE A 70 0.23 12.09 -6.30
C PHE A 70 0.04 12.47 -7.78
N LEU A 71 1.12 12.58 -8.55
CA LEU A 71 1.06 13.00 -9.95
C LEU A 71 0.43 11.92 -10.85
N LEU A 72 0.69 10.64 -10.58
CA LEU A 72 0.25 9.54 -11.43
C LEU A 72 -1.06 8.89 -10.94
N LEU A 73 -1.55 9.20 -9.74
CA LEU A 73 -2.80 8.64 -9.21
C LEU A 73 -4.00 8.82 -10.17
N PRO A 74 -4.23 10.01 -10.79
CA PRO A 74 -5.31 10.19 -11.75
C PRO A 74 -5.12 9.35 -13.02
N VAL A 75 -3.87 9.16 -13.45
CA VAL A 75 -3.53 8.29 -14.59
C VAL A 75 -3.85 6.84 -14.24
N GLY A 76 -3.51 6.39 -13.02
CA GLY A 76 -3.82 5.06 -12.51
C GLY A 76 -5.32 4.78 -12.49
N GLY A 77 -6.15 5.74 -12.07
CA GLY A 77 -7.61 5.64 -12.13
C GLY A 77 -8.11 5.39 -13.56
N THR A 78 -7.67 6.20 -14.51
CA THR A 78 -8.07 6.06 -15.92
C THR A 78 -7.63 4.74 -16.54
N LEU A 79 -6.43 4.25 -16.21
CA LEU A 79 -5.96 2.96 -16.66
C LEU A 79 -6.82 1.82 -16.10
N ALA A 80 -7.19 1.89 -14.81
CA ALA A 80 -8.06 0.91 -14.15
C ALA A 80 -9.46 0.83 -14.78
N ASP A 81 -9.95 1.94 -15.38
CA ASP A 81 -11.24 2.00 -16.05
C ASP A 81 -11.17 1.49 -17.51
N ARG A 82 -10.02 1.63 -18.17
CA ARG A 82 -9.88 1.32 -19.61
C ARG A 82 -9.28 -0.05 -19.90
N PHE A 83 -8.44 -0.55 -19.05
CA PHE A 83 -7.70 -1.79 -19.23
C PHE A 83 -8.22 -2.91 -18.33
N ASP A 84 -7.85 -4.14 -18.68
CA ASP A 84 -8.13 -5.29 -17.82
C ASP A 84 -7.45 -5.15 -16.47
N ARG A 85 -8.27 -5.12 -15.42
CA ARG A 85 -7.83 -4.88 -14.04
C ARG A 85 -6.88 -5.96 -13.53
N LEU A 86 -7.04 -7.23 -13.97
CA LEU A 86 -6.13 -8.32 -13.58
C LEU A 86 -4.78 -8.18 -14.27
N ILE A 87 -4.75 -7.78 -15.54
CA ILE A 87 -3.49 -7.55 -16.26
C ILE A 87 -2.73 -6.41 -15.59
N LEU A 88 -3.42 -5.29 -15.31
CA LEU A 88 -2.81 -4.17 -14.60
C LEU A 88 -2.31 -4.57 -13.21
N ALA A 89 -3.13 -5.29 -12.42
CA ALA A 89 -2.73 -5.76 -11.10
C ALA A 89 -1.49 -6.66 -11.14
N ARG A 90 -1.40 -7.57 -12.13
CA ARG A 90 -0.23 -8.44 -12.33
C ARG A 90 1.02 -7.64 -12.67
N LEU A 91 0.92 -6.67 -13.59
CA LEU A 91 2.06 -5.83 -13.97
C LEU A 91 2.55 -4.97 -12.80
N ILE A 92 1.64 -4.36 -12.06
CA ILE A 92 1.97 -3.54 -10.89
C ILE A 92 2.60 -4.41 -9.80
N GLN A 93 2.03 -5.59 -9.55
CA GLN A 93 2.54 -6.51 -8.53
C GLN A 93 3.94 -7.04 -8.91
N LEU A 94 4.17 -7.34 -10.18
CA LEU A 94 5.50 -7.71 -10.68
C LEU A 94 6.49 -6.54 -10.51
N ALA A 95 6.08 -5.32 -10.84
CA ALA A 95 6.92 -4.14 -10.71
C ALA A 95 7.33 -3.89 -9.24
N VAL A 96 6.40 -4.00 -8.27
CA VAL A 96 6.73 -3.81 -6.86
C VAL A 96 7.67 -4.90 -6.35
N ILE A 97 7.51 -6.16 -6.80
CA ILE A 97 8.44 -7.25 -6.48
C ILE A 97 9.85 -6.91 -7.00
N ILE A 98 9.95 -6.50 -8.26
CA ILE A 98 11.24 -6.16 -8.89
C ILE A 98 11.92 -5.00 -8.16
N VAL A 99 11.19 -3.92 -7.87
CA VAL A 99 11.73 -2.75 -7.17
C VAL A 99 12.21 -3.11 -5.76
N THR A 100 11.40 -3.87 -5.01
CA THR A 100 11.76 -4.27 -3.64
C THR A 100 12.91 -5.28 -3.64
N ALA A 101 12.94 -6.21 -4.59
CA ALA A 101 14.05 -7.14 -4.76
C ALA A 101 15.33 -6.44 -5.19
N ALA A 102 15.25 -5.47 -6.11
CA ALA A 102 16.41 -4.65 -6.50
C ALA A 102 16.97 -3.90 -5.27
N LEU A 103 16.10 -3.31 -4.45
CA LEU A 103 16.51 -2.66 -3.20
C LEU A 103 17.21 -3.63 -2.26
N ALA A 104 16.69 -4.85 -2.10
CA ALA A 104 17.35 -5.91 -1.32
C ALA A 104 18.75 -6.24 -1.85
N VAL A 105 18.85 -6.49 -3.15
CA VAL A 105 20.12 -6.88 -3.79
C VAL A 105 21.17 -5.79 -3.66
N VAL A 106 20.84 -4.54 -4.02
CA VAL A 106 21.82 -3.44 -3.95
C VAL A 106 22.24 -3.12 -2.51
N THR A 107 21.34 -3.35 -1.53
CA THR A 107 21.65 -3.18 -0.11
C THR A 107 22.57 -4.30 0.39
N ILE A 108 22.27 -5.57 0.06
CA ILE A 108 23.08 -6.73 0.48
C ILE A 108 24.48 -6.67 -0.13
N LEU A 109 24.59 -6.23 -1.40
CA LEU A 109 25.89 -6.09 -2.08
C LEU A 109 26.69 -4.85 -1.65
N GLY A 110 26.12 -3.99 -0.80
CA GLY A 110 26.78 -2.75 -0.38
C GLY A 110 26.89 -1.68 -1.45
N TRP A 111 26.10 -1.77 -2.55
CA TRP A 111 26.09 -0.80 -3.64
C TRP A 111 25.08 0.31 -3.44
N ILE A 112 24.36 0.28 -2.31
CA ILE A 112 23.35 1.28 -2.01
C ILE A 112 24.00 2.63 -1.69
N THR A 113 23.51 3.67 -2.32
CA THR A 113 23.85 5.07 -2.05
C THR A 113 22.57 5.88 -1.84
N PRO A 114 22.61 7.05 -1.19
CA PRO A 114 21.43 7.88 -1.03
C PRO A 114 20.72 8.20 -2.35
N LEU A 115 21.46 8.37 -3.44
CA LEU A 115 20.88 8.64 -4.76
C LEU A 115 20.17 7.40 -5.34
N VAL A 116 20.77 6.21 -5.23
CA VAL A 116 20.14 4.94 -5.64
C VAL A 116 18.87 4.71 -4.85
N LEU A 117 18.90 5.03 -3.55
CA LEU A 117 17.72 4.92 -2.67
C LEU A 117 16.58 5.83 -3.13
N VAL A 118 16.88 7.10 -3.50
CA VAL A 118 15.90 8.02 -4.10
C VAL A 118 15.27 7.44 -5.37
N VAL A 119 16.08 6.91 -6.29
CA VAL A 119 15.57 6.32 -7.55
C VAL A 119 14.63 5.15 -7.27
N LEU A 120 15.00 4.26 -6.35
CA LEU A 120 14.17 3.12 -5.99
C LEU A 120 12.91 3.54 -5.22
N ALA A 121 12.97 4.58 -4.39
CA ALA A 121 11.80 5.16 -3.73
C ALA A 121 10.82 5.78 -4.74
N VAL A 122 11.32 6.52 -5.74
CA VAL A 122 10.51 7.04 -6.86
C VAL A 122 9.84 5.88 -7.60
N ALA A 123 10.60 4.84 -7.95
CA ALA A 123 10.07 3.67 -8.65
C ALA A 123 8.97 2.97 -7.83
N HIS A 124 9.15 2.83 -6.51
CA HIS A 124 8.13 2.28 -5.62
C HIS A 124 6.89 3.18 -5.54
N GLY A 125 7.06 4.49 -5.45
CA GLY A 125 5.97 5.47 -5.48
C GLY A 125 5.15 5.39 -6.77
N VAL A 126 5.78 5.15 -7.93
CA VAL A 126 5.10 4.89 -9.20
C VAL A 126 4.21 3.65 -9.10
N THR A 127 4.71 2.53 -8.53
CA THR A 127 3.88 1.32 -8.38
C THR A 127 2.66 1.59 -7.49
N GLY A 128 2.82 2.36 -6.40
CA GLY A 128 1.75 2.75 -5.49
C GLY A 128 0.65 3.58 -6.16
N ALA A 129 1.02 4.48 -7.07
CA ALA A 129 0.09 5.33 -7.81
C ALA A 129 -0.92 4.54 -8.66
N PHE A 130 -0.49 3.42 -9.21
CA PHE A 130 -1.35 2.54 -10.01
C PHE A 130 -2.06 1.48 -9.17
N TRP A 131 -1.44 1.04 -8.07
CA TRP A 131 -1.97 -0.03 -7.24
C TRP A 131 -3.32 0.31 -6.59
N MET A 132 -3.41 1.48 -5.96
CA MET A 132 -4.60 1.88 -5.20
C MET A 132 -5.89 1.92 -6.06
N PRO A 133 -5.92 2.63 -7.22
CA PRO A 133 -7.12 2.64 -8.05
C PRO A 133 -7.47 1.27 -8.63
N VAL A 134 -6.49 0.49 -9.06
CA VAL A 134 -6.73 -0.86 -9.59
C VAL A 134 -7.34 -1.76 -8.52
N ARG A 135 -6.81 -1.74 -7.30
CA ARG A 135 -7.33 -2.52 -6.18
C ARG A 135 -8.77 -2.15 -5.83
N LEU A 136 -9.07 -0.85 -5.72
CA LEU A 136 -10.43 -0.37 -5.42
C LEU A 136 -11.42 -0.78 -6.51
N ALA A 137 -11.00 -0.78 -7.77
CA ALA A 137 -11.81 -1.23 -8.88
C ALA A 137 -12.03 -2.75 -8.93
N MET A 138 -11.16 -3.56 -8.29
CA MET A 138 -11.30 -5.02 -8.25
C MET A 138 -12.33 -5.50 -7.22
N VAL A 139 -12.42 -4.86 -6.06
CA VAL A 139 -13.26 -5.33 -4.93
C VAL A 139 -14.73 -5.59 -5.32
N PRO A 140 -15.43 -4.69 -6.05
CA PRO A 140 -16.82 -4.92 -6.45
C PRO A 140 -17.02 -6.13 -7.37
N ASN A 141 -15.96 -6.60 -8.04
CA ASN A 141 -16.02 -7.73 -8.97
C ASN A 141 -15.68 -9.08 -8.32
N LEU A 142 -15.32 -9.07 -7.03
CA LEU A 142 -14.96 -10.27 -6.27
C LEU A 142 -16.11 -10.81 -5.42
N VAL A 143 -17.13 -9.99 -5.17
CA VAL A 143 -18.31 -10.35 -4.35
C VAL A 143 -19.61 -9.85 -4.99
N PRO A 144 -20.75 -10.51 -4.77
CA PRO A 144 -22.07 -9.99 -5.13
C PRO A 144 -22.37 -8.66 -4.44
N ARG A 145 -23.28 -7.86 -5.02
CA ARG A 145 -23.67 -6.54 -4.48
C ARG A 145 -24.16 -6.58 -3.04
N ASP A 146 -24.88 -7.65 -2.66
CA ASP A 146 -25.41 -7.84 -1.30
C ASP A 146 -24.31 -8.02 -0.24
N ASP A 147 -23.13 -8.49 -0.66
CA ASP A 147 -21.98 -8.73 0.23
C ASP A 147 -20.90 -7.65 0.12
N LEU A 148 -21.07 -6.66 -0.75
CA LEU A 148 -20.09 -5.61 -0.98
C LEU A 148 -19.78 -4.82 0.30
N GLY A 149 -20.79 -4.46 1.07
CA GLY A 149 -20.59 -3.77 2.36
C GLY A 149 -19.77 -4.60 3.36
N ALA A 150 -20.00 -5.92 3.40
CA ALA A 150 -19.24 -6.84 4.23
C ALA A 150 -17.78 -6.97 3.74
N ALA A 151 -17.57 -7.04 2.44
CA ALA A 151 -16.25 -7.11 1.83
C ALA A 151 -15.42 -5.85 2.11
N VAL A 152 -16.00 -4.67 1.93
CA VAL A 152 -15.34 -3.38 2.22
C VAL A 152 -14.99 -3.26 3.71
N ALA A 153 -15.92 -3.62 4.61
CA ALA A 153 -15.68 -3.58 6.05
C ALA A 153 -14.56 -4.55 6.48
N LEU A 154 -14.56 -5.78 5.94
CA LEU A 154 -13.54 -6.76 6.24
C LEU A 154 -12.17 -6.32 5.70
N HIS A 155 -12.12 -5.83 4.45
CA HIS A 155 -10.90 -5.28 3.86
C HIS A 155 -10.31 -4.16 4.71
N ALA A 156 -11.13 -3.18 5.14
CA ALA A 156 -10.70 -2.09 6.00
C ALA A 156 -10.16 -2.60 7.35
N THR A 157 -10.81 -3.59 7.94
CA THR A 157 -10.39 -4.22 9.20
C THR A 157 -9.03 -4.90 9.04
N LEU A 158 -8.86 -5.72 8.00
CA LEU A 158 -7.62 -6.42 7.71
C LEU A 158 -6.48 -5.46 7.36
N PHE A 159 -6.77 -4.40 6.62
CA PHE A 159 -5.80 -3.35 6.30
C PHE A 159 -5.29 -2.64 7.56
N ASN A 160 -6.21 -2.26 8.48
CA ASN A 160 -5.81 -1.62 9.74
C ASN A 160 -5.06 -2.59 10.67
N LEU A 161 -5.44 -3.87 10.68
CA LEU A 161 -4.72 -4.88 11.44
C LEU A 161 -3.30 -5.10 10.88
N ALA A 162 -3.13 -5.12 9.56
CA ALA A 162 -1.81 -5.18 8.94
C ALA A 162 -0.97 -3.93 9.25
N ARG A 163 -1.61 -2.76 9.32
CA ARG A 163 -0.96 -1.50 9.71
C ARG A 163 -0.43 -1.55 11.14
N PHE A 164 -1.16 -2.21 12.05
CA PHE A 164 -0.75 -2.37 13.44
C PHE A 164 0.32 -3.46 13.61
N LEU A 165 0.11 -4.64 13.01
CA LEU A 165 1.01 -5.79 13.16
C LEU A 165 2.26 -5.70 12.27
N GLY A 166 2.18 -4.97 11.16
CA GLY A 166 3.27 -4.90 10.17
C GLY A 166 4.61 -4.44 10.76
N PRO A 167 4.65 -3.29 11.47
CA PRO A 167 5.85 -2.85 12.17
C PRO A 167 6.37 -3.88 13.18
N ALA A 168 5.48 -4.48 13.97
CA ALA A 168 5.84 -5.49 14.97
C ALA A 168 6.47 -6.76 14.35
N LEU A 169 6.08 -7.12 13.11
CA LEU A 169 6.67 -8.23 12.37
C LEU A 169 7.98 -7.85 11.70
N ALA A 170 8.11 -6.62 11.22
CA ALA A 170 9.30 -6.17 10.51
C ALA A 170 10.48 -5.89 11.46
N ALA A 171 10.23 -5.28 12.61
CA ALA A 171 11.27 -4.84 13.53
C ALA A 171 12.22 -5.97 14.02
N PRO A 172 11.76 -7.16 14.44
CA PRO A 172 12.66 -8.24 14.86
C PRO A 172 13.56 -8.73 13.71
N ILE A 173 13.02 -8.76 12.48
CA ILE A 173 13.79 -9.22 11.31
C ILE A 173 14.85 -8.19 10.94
N LEU A 174 14.53 -6.90 10.99
CA LEU A 174 15.50 -5.84 10.80
C LEU A 174 16.60 -5.86 11.89
N ALA A 175 16.22 -6.07 13.14
CA ALA A 175 17.17 -6.08 14.26
C ALA A 175 18.15 -7.25 14.17
N VAL A 176 17.68 -8.45 13.77
CA VAL A 176 18.52 -9.66 13.76
C VAL A 176 19.29 -9.80 12.45
N TRP A 177 18.66 -9.55 11.31
CA TRP A 177 19.25 -9.86 9.99
C TRP A 177 19.66 -8.60 9.22
N GLY A 178 19.30 -7.41 9.69
CA GLY A 178 19.58 -6.14 9.03
C GLY A 178 18.59 -5.82 7.91
N VAL A 179 18.83 -4.67 7.28
CA VAL A 179 17.87 -4.05 6.34
C VAL A 179 17.81 -4.80 5.01
N GLY A 180 18.95 -5.25 4.48
CA GLY A 180 18.99 -5.95 3.18
C GLY A 180 18.14 -7.23 3.16
N PRO A 181 18.36 -8.19 4.08
CA PRO A 181 17.50 -9.36 4.23
C PRO A 181 16.04 -9.03 4.52
N ALA A 182 15.73 -7.96 5.27
CA ALA A 182 14.36 -7.52 5.50
C ALA A 182 13.67 -7.13 4.19
N PHE A 183 14.34 -6.43 3.28
CA PHE A 183 13.81 -6.15 1.94
C PHE A 183 13.59 -7.43 1.12
N ALA A 184 14.48 -8.42 1.22
CA ALA A 184 14.33 -9.70 0.53
C ALA A 184 13.08 -10.45 1.03
N VAL A 185 12.87 -10.50 2.35
CA VAL A 185 11.64 -11.04 2.95
C VAL A 185 10.42 -10.26 2.48
N GLY A 186 10.51 -8.92 2.47
CA GLY A 186 9.46 -8.04 1.95
C GLY A 186 9.09 -8.36 0.50
N ALA A 187 10.08 -8.52 -0.38
CA ALA A 187 9.86 -8.90 -1.77
C ALA A 187 9.20 -10.28 -1.89
N ALA A 188 9.62 -11.26 -1.09
CA ALA A 188 9.03 -12.59 -1.04
C ALA A 188 7.56 -12.56 -0.56
N CYS A 189 7.21 -11.68 0.38
CA CYS A 189 5.85 -11.51 0.86
C CYS A 189 4.87 -11.01 -0.22
N TYR A 190 5.33 -10.40 -1.30
CA TYR A 190 4.48 -10.01 -2.44
C TYR A 190 4.15 -11.18 -3.37
N ILE A 191 4.95 -12.27 -3.37
CA ILE A 191 4.80 -13.40 -4.30
C ILE A 191 3.46 -14.13 -4.15
N PRO A 192 2.95 -14.45 -2.93
CA PRO A 192 1.66 -15.12 -2.78
C PRO A 192 0.51 -14.33 -3.43
N PHE A 193 0.52 -13.00 -3.28
CA PHE A 193 -0.49 -12.16 -3.90
C PHE A 193 -0.36 -12.16 -5.43
N PHE A 194 0.85 -12.11 -5.96
CA PHE A 194 1.10 -12.22 -7.40
C PHE A 194 0.56 -13.53 -7.98
N ILE A 195 0.79 -14.65 -7.29
CA ILE A 195 0.27 -15.96 -7.70
C ILE A 195 -1.27 -15.96 -7.69
N VAL A 196 -1.90 -15.44 -6.64
CA VAL A 196 -3.36 -15.39 -6.53
C VAL A 196 -4.00 -14.61 -7.68
N LEU A 197 -3.35 -13.55 -8.19
CA LEU A 197 -3.86 -12.80 -9.35
C LEU A 197 -3.97 -13.65 -10.65
N PHE A 198 -3.34 -14.83 -10.74
CA PHE A 198 -3.52 -15.76 -11.85
C PHE A 198 -4.60 -16.81 -11.57
N LEU A 199 -4.97 -17.02 -10.31
CA LEU A 199 -5.93 -18.02 -9.89
C LEU A 199 -7.37 -17.52 -9.83
N ILE A 200 -7.55 -16.19 -9.70
CA ILE A 200 -8.87 -15.54 -9.59
C ILE A 200 -9.41 -15.13 -10.96
N LYS A 201 -10.74 -15.00 -11.00
CA LYS A 201 -11.47 -14.46 -12.16
C LYS A 201 -12.29 -13.26 -11.72
N LEU A 202 -12.21 -12.16 -12.47
CA LEU A 202 -13.09 -11.00 -12.27
C LEU A 202 -14.24 -11.04 -13.26
N ASN A 203 -15.45 -10.78 -12.78
CA ASN A 203 -16.61 -10.59 -13.64
C ASN A 203 -16.55 -9.16 -14.23
N ASN A 204 -15.94 -9.02 -15.39
CA ASN A 204 -15.71 -7.71 -16.06
C ASN A 204 -17.00 -7.17 -16.72
N THR A 205 -18.14 -7.16 -16.04
CA THR A 205 -19.41 -6.70 -16.64
C THR A 205 -19.52 -5.18 -16.78
N ASP A 206 -18.79 -4.39 -16.00
CA ASP A 206 -19.00 -2.93 -15.93
C ASP A 206 -17.85 -2.07 -16.53
N ALA A 207 -16.73 -2.67 -16.96
CA ALA A 207 -15.54 -1.94 -17.40
C ALA A 207 -15.67 -1.18 -18.75
N ARG A 208 -16.77 -1.32 -19.46
CA ARG A 208 -16.97 -0.71 -20.80
C ARG A 208 -17.94 0.47 -20.87
N ALA A 209 -18.64 0.81 -19.80
CA ALA A 209 -19.76 1.76 -19.86
C ALA A 209 -19.34 3.24 -19.90
N GLU A 210 -18.13 3.61 -19.47
CA GLU A 210 -17.70 5.03 -19.38
C GLU A 210 -16.50 5.43 -20.26
N ALA A 211 -16.13 4.63 -21.24
CA ALA A 211 -14.94 4.83 -22.07
C ALA A 211 -14.95 6.09 -22.98
N GLY A 212 -15.95 6.96 -22.89
CA GLY A 212 -16.16 8.08 -23.81
C GLY A 212 -15.69 9.47 -23.33
N ARG A 213 -15.45 9.68 -22.04
CA ARG A 213 -15.08 11.02 -21.51
C ARG A 213 -13.58 11.22 -21.37
N LYS A 214 -13.11 12.45 -21.65
CA LYS A 214 -11.69 12.78 -21.51
C LYS A 214 -11.30 12.81 -20.02
N MET A 215 -10.21 12.14 -19.66
CA MET A 215 -9.66 12.05 -18.30
C MET A 215 -9.52 13.41 -17.60
N LEU A 216 -9.01 14.40 -18.33
CA LEU A 216 -8.80 15.74 -17.82
C LEU A 216 -10.09 16.43 -17.40
N ASP A 217 -11.20 16.17 -18.11
CA ASP A 217 -12.50 16.75 -17.80
C ASP A 217 -13.03 16.19 -16.47
N HIS A 218 -12.91 14.88 -16.23
CA HIS A 218 -13.30 14.25 -14.96
C HIS A 218 -12.48 14.76 -13.77
N ILE A 219 -11.16 14.90 -13.94
CA ILE A 219 -10.29 15.45 -12.90
C ILE A 219 -10.67 16.89 -12.58
N ARG A 220 -10.87 17.70 -13.62
CA ARG A 220 -11.28 19.11 -13.47
C ARG A 220 -12.66 19.23 -12.81
N GLU A 221 -13.62 18.44 -13.25
CA GLU A 221 -14.97 18.40 -12.64
C GLU A 221 -14.90 18.02 -11.17
N GLY A 222 -14.12 17.00 -10.81
CA GLY A 222 -13.90 16.57 -9.43
C GLY A 222 -13.28 17.66 -8.55
N PHE A 223 -12.25 18.35 -9.05
CA PHE A 223 -11.64 19.49 -8.36
C PHE A 223 -12.62 20.67 -8.20
N VAL A 224 -13.28 21.06 -9.28
CA VAL A 224 -14.28 22.14 -9.25
C VAL A 224 -15.39 21.81 -8.26
N TYR A 225 -15.90 20.59 -8.26
CA TYR A 225 -16.93 20.14 -7.32
C TYR A 225 -16.43 20.17 -5.87
N ALA A 226 -15.24 19.63 -5.59
CA ALA A 226 -14.65 19.62 -4.25
C ALA A 226 -14.44 21.02 -3.68
N PHE A 227 -13.98 21.97 -4.52
CA PHE A 227 -13.73 23.34 -4.08
C PHE A 227 -14.96 24.26 -4.12
N SER A 228 -16.02 23.89 -4.85
CA SER A 228 -17.29 24.64 -4.85
C SER A 228 -18.14 24.38 -3.61
N HIS A 229 -17.92 23.27 -2.90
CA HIS A 229 -18.66 22.91 -1.70
C HIS A 229 -17.84 23.21 -0.43
N ALA A 230 -18.32 24.14 0.39
CA ALA A 230 -17.60 24.58 1.60
C ALA A 230 -17.21 23.42 2.52
N ALA A 231 -18.10 22.45 2.76
CA ALA A 231 -17.84 21.27 3.59
C ALA A 231 -16.69 20.40 3.04
N LEU A 232 -16.66 20.16 1.72
CA LEU A 232 -15.62 19.37 1.07
C LEU A 232 -14.27 20.09 1.08
N LYS A 233 -14.28 21.42 0.88
CA LYS A 233 -13.07 22.24 0.96
C LYS A 233 -12.43 22.16 2.35
N TYR A 234 -13.19 22.30 3.42
CA TYR A 234 -12.67 22.18 4.79
C TYR A 234 -12.18 20.77 5.09
N LEU A 235 -12.91 19.72 4.68
CA LEU A 235 -12.46 18.35 4.78
C LEU A 235 -11.13 18.12 4.05
N PHE A 236 -10.98 18.68 2.84
CA PHE A 236 -9.75 18.57 2.07
C PHE A 236 -8.57 19.25 2.79
N VAL A 237 -8.79 20.44 3.36
CA VAL A 237 -7.77 21.12 4.16
C VAL A 237 -7.39 20.33 5.40
N ILE A 238 -8.36 19.78 6.14
CA ILE A 238 -8.09 18.95 7.32
C ILE A 238 -7.29 17.70 6.95
N ILE A 239 -7.69 17.01 5.88
CA ILE A 239 -6.96 15.82 5.38
C ILE A 239 -5.54 16.20 4.97
N LEU A 240 -5.36 17.32 4.25
CA LEU A 240 -4.04 17.78 3.81
C LEU A 240 -3.14 18.12 5.00
N VAL A 241 -3.65 18.90 5.96
CA VAL A 241 -2.91 19.23 7.19
C VAL A 241 -2.55 17.96 7.98
N SER A 242 -3.50 17.06 8.16
CA SER A 242 -3.27 15.78 8.84
C SER A 242 -2.27 14.89 8.10
N ALA A 243 -2.29 14.88 6.78
CA ALA A 243 -1.33 14.13 5.97
C ALA A 243 0.09 14.72 6.06
N VAL A 244 0.22 16.04 6.02
CA VAL A 244 1.53 16.72 6.08
C VAL A 244 2.13 16.60 7.48
N PHE A 245 1.38 16.93 8.52
CA PHE A 245 1.91 16.98 9.89
C PHE A 245 1.79 15.65 10.63
N GLY A 246 0.70 14.91 10.44
CA GLY A 246 0.48 13.63 11.12
C GLY A 246 1.30 12.48 10.54
N ARG A 247 1.67 12.53 9.27
CA ARG A 247 2.47 11.47 8.63
C ARG A 247 3.98 11.72 8.80
N ALA A 248 4.40 12.98 8.84
CA ALA A 248 5.82 13.34 8.92
C ALA A 248 6.53 12.72 10.13
N TYR A 249 5.86 12.62 11.28
CA TYR A 249 6.50 12.03 12.46
C TYR A 249 6.86 10.55 12.26
N MET A 250 6.01 9.78 11.55
CA MET A 250 6.31 8.37 11.27
C MET A 250 7.56 8.20 10.40
N ASP A 251 7.76 9.11 9.45
CA ASP A 251 8.92 9.05 8.56
C ASP A 251 10.23 9.47 9.27
N LEU A 252 10.11 10.20 10.39
CA LEU A 252 11.24 10.66 11.20
C LEU A 252 11.56 9.74 12.39
N LEU A 253 10.77 8.69 12.66
CA LEU A 253 10.91 7.85 13.86
C LEU A 253 12.31 7.25 14.02
N ALA A 254 12.95 6.82 12.93
CA ALA A 254 14.31 6.27 12.99
C ALA A 254 15.32 7.30 13.54
N GLY A 255 15.26 8.54 13.07
CA GLY A 255 16.12 9.62 13.55
C GLY A 255 15.75 10.08 14.97
N ILE A 256 14.48 10.16 15.30
CA ILE A 256 14.01 10.53 16.64
C ILE A 256 14.48 9.50 17.68
N SER A 257 14.44 8.21 17.35
CA SER A 257 14.91 7.14 18.23
C SER A 257 16.35 7.31 18.63
N GLU A 258 17.23 7.57 17.69
CA GLU A 258 18.65 7.74 17.97
C GLU A 258 18.96 9.09 18.66
N VAL A 259 18.46 10.19 18.10
CA VAL A 259 18.83 11.54 18.56
C VAL A 259 18.17 11.91 19.89
N VAL A 260 16.92 11.52 20.11
CA VAL A 260 16.16 11.94 21.29
C VAL A 260 16.22 10.89 22.39
N PHE A 261 16.12 9.61 22.04
CA PHE A 261 16.05 8.52 23.01
C PHE A 261 17.37 7.75 23.17
N SER A 262 18.39 8.07 22.38
CA SER A 262 19.70 7.38 22.40
C SER A 262 19.57 5.86 22.23
N ARG A 263 18.59 5.42 21.42
CA ARG A 263 18.32 4.02 21.12
C ARG A 263 18.68 3.70 19.67
N ASP A 264 18.94 2.42 19.40
CA ASP A 264 19.14 1.97 18.02
C ASP A 264 17.93 2.36 17.15
N PRO A 265 18.14 2.95 15.96
CA PRO A 265 17.07 3.29 15.01
C PRO A 265 16.12 2.14 14.70
N LYS A 266 16.61 0.88 14.72
CA LYS A 266 15.82 -0.34 14.51
C LYS A 266 14.85 -0.62 15.65
N GLU A 267 15.19 -0.25 16.88
CA GLU A 267 14.31 -0.39 18.05
C GLU A 267 13.24 0.68 18.08
N GLY A 268 13.57 1.92 17.71
CA GLY A 268 12.65 3.05 17.77
C GLY A 268 11.49 2.97 16.79
N VAL A 269 11.63 2.20 15.71
CA VAL A 269 10.57 1.99 14.72
C VAL A 269 9.61 0.85 15.14
N ALA A 270 9.97 0.10 16.21
CA ALA A 270 9.14 -0.98 16.76
C ALA A 270 8.11 -0.48 17.80
N ILE A 271 8.21 0.79 18.23
CA ILE A 271 7.28 1.44 19.16
C ILE A 271 6.12 2.09 18.41
#